data_96fc27d6acc436febd1174c40f1bb3cf
#
_entry.id   96fc27d6acc436febd1174c40f1bb3cf
#
_cell.length_a   1.000
_cell.length_b   1.000
_cell.length_c   1.000
_cell.angle_alpha   90.00
_cell.angle_beta   90.00
_cell.angle_gamma   90.00
#
_symmetry.space_group_name_H-M   'P 1'
#
loop_
_entity.id
_entity.type
_entity.pdbx_description
1 polymer ?
#
loop_
_entity_poly.entity_id
_entity_poly.type
_entity_poly.pdbx_seq_one_letter_code
_entity_poly.pdbx_strand_id
1 'polypeptide(L)'
;APNVNKSFKKAFPDAEDLSWYKYDKEYLAKFITKDMNHNTRFRQNGVMKYDISYGYEHNLPEKIKEMVNKVYDNYKITRAINVKVTERNIWVVKMEGMKKYLTVRVEDDEMDEVESFYKAETQN
;
A
#
# COMPACT_ATOMS: atom_id res chain seq x y z
N ALA A 1 16.96 18.42 1.83
CA ALA A 1 17.47 18.58 3.20
C ALA A 1 18.33 17.37 3.60
N PRO A 2 19.49 17.59 4.23
CA PRO A 2 20.40 16.48 4.56
C PRO A 2 19.77 15.40 5.44
N ASN A 3 18.95 15.80 6.43
CA ASN A 3 18.29 14.84 7.32
C ASN A 3 17.29 13.95 6.60
N VAL A 4 16.58 14.52 5.64
CA VAL A 4 15.59 13.77 4.84
C VAL A 4 16.29 12.75 3.95
N ASN A 5 17.35 13.16 3.24
CA ASN A 5 18.13 12.26 2.39
C ASN A 5 18.74 11.11 3.19
N LYS A 6 19.26 11.41 4.38
CA LYS A 6 19.87 10.40 5.25
C LYS A 6 18.83 9.38 5.71
N SER A 7 17.66 9.85 6.16
CA SER A 7 16.56 8.98 6.59
C SER A 7 16.07 8.11 5.44
N PHE A 8 15.93 8.71 4.25
CA PHE A 8 15.48 7.97 3.07
C PHE A 8 16.44 6.84 2.71
N LYS A 9 17.72 7.14 2.62
CA LYS A 9 18.74 6.14 2.24
C LYS A 9 18.83 5.00 3.25
N LYS A 10 18.64 5.31 4.52
CA LYS A 10 18.63 4.31 5.58
C LYS A 10 17.41 3.40 5.49
N ALA A 11 16.24 3.98 5.21
CA ALA A 11 14.99 3.24 5.16
C ALA A 11 14.85 2.43 3.86
N PHE A 12 15.33 2.97 2.74
CA PHE A 12 15.14 2.38 1.41
C PHE A 12 16.45 2.33 0.62
N PRO A 13 17.40 1.50 1.06
CA PRO A 13 18.71 1.44 0.37
C PRO A 13 18.65 0.90 -1.04
N ASP A 14 17.58 0.17 -1.39
CA ASP A 14 17.38 -0.46 -2.69
C ASP A 14 16.41 0.31 -3.59
N ALA A 15 16.07 1.57 -3.23
CA ALA A 15 15.13 2.36 -4.01
C ALA A 15 15.65 2.68 -5.40
N GLU A 16 14.75 2.62 -6.39
CA GLU A 16 15.01 2.95 -7.78
C GLU A 16 14.05 4.03 -8.24
N ASP A 17 14.43 4.78 -9.27
CA ASP A 17 13.61 5.81 -9.93
C ASP A 17 13.08 6.86 -8.95
N LEU A 18 13.97 7.36 -8.09
CA LEU A 18 13.62 8.32 -7.06
C LEU A 18 13.33 9.70 -7.64
N SER A 19 12.19 10.27 -7.26
CA SER A 19 11.83 11.67 -7.52
C SER A 19 11.40 12.32 -6.21
N TRP A 20 11.86 13.54 -5.99
CA TRP A 20 11.53 14.32 -4.80
C TRP A 20 10.58 15.45 -5.14
N TYR A 21 9.60 15.67 -4.26
CA TYR A 21 8.66 16.78 -4.32
C TYR A 21 8.67 17.51 -2.99
N LYS A 22 8.63 18.83 -3.03
CA LYS A 22 8.60 19.65 -1.82
C LYS A 22 7.21 20.26 -1.66
N TYR A 23 6.62 20.06 -0.50
CA TYR A 23 5.31 20.62 -0.14
C TYR A 23 5.46 21.40 1.14
N ASP A 24 5.59 22.72 1.03
CA ASP A 24 5.78 23.61 2.18
C ASP A 24 6.99 23.15 3.00
N LYS A 25 6.77 22.60 4.19
CA LYS A 25 7.85 22.14 5.08
C LYS A 25 8.06 20.63 5.05
N GLU A 26 7.45 19.95 4.10
CA GLU A 26 7.54 18.49 4.00
C GLU A 26 8.06 18.06 2.63
N TYR A 27 8.54 16.84 2.56
CA TYR A 27 9.08 16.26 1.34
C TYR A 27 8.38 14.97 1.01
N LEU A 28 8.03 14.78 -0.25
CA LEU A 28 7.47 13.54 -0.74
C LEU A 28 8.48 12.86 -1.66
N ALA A 29 8.80 11.61 -1.36
CA ALA A 29 9.63 10.77 -2.22
C ALA A 29 8.73 9.81 -2.98
N LYS A 30 8.91 9.74 -4.30
CA LYS A 30 8.29 8.71 -5.14
C LYS A 30 9.38 7.85 -5.71
N PHE A 31 9.26 6.54 -5.56
CA PHE A 31 10.30 5.60 -5.95
C PHE A 31 9.73 4.18 -6.06
N ILE A 32 10.56 3.24 -6.43
CA ILE A 32 10.19 1.83 -6.60
C ILE A 32 11.10 0.96 -5.74
N THR A 33 10.51 0.03 -4.98
CA THR A 33 11.25 -1.08 -4.36
C THR A 33 10.49 -2.37 -4.62
N LYS A 34 11.18 -3.44 -5.01
CA LYS A 34 10.55 -4.76 -5.22
C LYS A 34 9.28 -4.66 -6.07
N ASP A 35 9.36 -3.92 -7.16
CA ASP A 35 8.30 -3.65 -8.14
C ASP A 35 7.03 -2.96 -7.56
N MET A 36 7.11 -2.42 -6.34
CA MET A 36 6.04 -1.62 -5.77
C MET A 36 6.36 -0.14 -5.89
N ASN A 37 5.35 0.66 -6.24
CA ASN A 37 5.47 2.11 -6.31
C ASN A 37 5.19 2.72 -4.95
N HIS A 38 6.12 3.55 -4.47
CA HIS A 38 6.05 4.18 -3.15
C HIS A 38 5.75 5.66 -3.23
N ASN A 39 4.95 6.16 -2.30
CA ASN A 39 4.81 7.57 -1.95
C ASN A 39 5.11 7.69 -0.46
N THR A 40 6.24 8.31 -0.14
CA THR A 40 6.72 8.39 1.24
C THR A 40 6.87 9.84 1.65
N ARG A 41 6.24 10.22 2.75
CA ARG A 41 6.24 11.60 3.25
C ARG A 41 7.19 11.75 4.41
N PHE A 42 8.05 12.78 4.33
CA PHE A 42 9.03 13.09 5.38
C PHE A 42 8.81 14.51 5.88
N ARG A 43 8.99 14.70 7.18
CA ARG A 43 9.11 16.03 7.77
C ARG A 43 10.51 16.56 7.51
N GLN A 44 10.69 17.88 7.64
CA GLN A 44 11.98 18.54 7.45
C GLN A 44 13.10 17.94 8.31
N ASN A 45 12.77 17.48 9.51
CA ASN A 45 13.75 16.90 10.43
C ASN A 45 14.13 15.45 10.08
N GLY A 46 13.58 14.90 8.99
CA GLY A 46 13.89 13.54 8.56
C GLY A 46 12.95 12.46 9.10
N VAL A 47 11.98 12.83 9.92
CA VAL A 47 11.00 11.86 10.43
C VAL A 47 10.02 11.48 9.33
N MET A 48 9.87 10.19 9.08
CA MET A 48 8.92 9.68 8.11
C MET A 48 7.51 9.71 8.69
N LYS A 49 6.60 10.38 8.01
CA LYS A 49 5.19 10.47 8.42
C LYS A 49 4.41 9.24 7.99
N TYR A 50 4.62 8.81 6.77
CA TYR A 50 3.97 7.61 6.23
C TYR A 50 4.72 7.14 5.00
N ASP A 51 4.50 5.86 4.69
CA ASP A 51 4.92 5.25 3.43
C ASP A 51 3.74 4.46 2.88
N ILE A 52 3.25 4.87 1.71
CA ILE A 52 2.19 4.15 1.03
C ILE A 52 2.79 3.51 -0.21
N SER A 53 2.68 2.20 -0.35
CA SER A 53 3.18 1.49 -1.52
C SER A 53 2.08 0.71 -2.21
N TYR A 54 2.14 0.69 -3.53
CA TYR A 54 1.11 0.14 -4.40
C TYR A 54 1.68 -1.04 -5.18
N GLY A 55 1.02 -2.18 -5.06
CA GLY A 55 1.44 -3.40 -5.75
C GLY A 55 0.26 -4.29 -6.10
N TYR A 56 0.55 -5.56 -6.25
CA TYR A 56 -0.42 -6.56 -6.69
C TYR A 56 -0.37 -7.76 -5.75
N GLU A 57 -1.13 -8.79 -6.07
CA GLU A 57 -1.24 -9.98 -5.23
C GLU A 57 0.12 -10.56 -4.82
N HIS A 58 1.06 -10.62 -5.76
CA HIS A 58 2.38 -11.21 -5.49
C HIS A 58 3.23 -10.41 -4.49
N ASN A 59 2.85 -9.15 -4.22
CA ASN A 59 3.54 -8.32 -3.24
C ASN A 59 3.03 -8.53 -1.80
N LEU A 60 1.90 -9.22 -1.64
CA LEU A 60 1.35 -9.48 -0.31
C LEU A 60 2.23 -10.47 0.47
N PRO A 61 2.44 -10.21 1.77
CA PRO A 61 3.01 -11.23 2.63
C PRO A 61 2.15 -12.50 2.59
N GLU A 62 2.80 -13.66 2.64
CA GLU A 62 2.10 -14.94 2.51
C GLU A 62 0.99 -15.10 3.54
N LYS A 63 1.23 -14.67 4.78
CA LYS A 63 0.24 -14.74 5.86
C LYS A 63 -1.02 -13.94 5.53
N ILE A 64 -0.85 -12.73 5.00
CA ILE A 64 -1.97 -11.85 4.64
C ILE A 64 -2.75 -12.46 3.47
N LYS A 65 -2.03 -12.96 2.47
CA LYS A 65 -2.63 -13.61 1.31
C LYS A 65 -3.49 -14.81 1.73
N GLU A 66 -2.98 -15.63 2.65
CA GLU A 66 -3.72 -16.78 3.16
C GLU A 66 -4.97 -16.35 3.93
N MET A 67 -4.87 -15.32 4.77
CA MET A 67 -6.02 -14.78 5.50
C MET A 67 -7.14 -14.36 4.55
N VAL A 68 -6.78 -13.60 3.51
CA VAL A 68 -7.75 -13.08 2.53
C VAL A 68 -8.36 -14.23 1.73
N ASN A 69 -7.54 -15.12 1.20
CA ASN A 69 -8.02 -16.22 0.36
C ASN A 69 -8.88 -17.22 1.13
N LYS A 70 -8.65 -17.38 2.41
CA LYS A 70 -9.45 -18.28 3.25
C LYS A 70 -10.90 -17.81 3.39
N VAL A 71 -11.11 -16.50 3.47
CA VAL A 71 -12.45 -15.92 3.64
C VAL A 71 -13.09 -15.61 2.28
N TYR A 72 -12.28 -15.15 1.32
CA TYR A 72 -12.75 -14.65 0.03
C TYR A 72 -12.22 -15.50 -1.13
N ASP A 73 -12.42 -16.81 -1.04
CA ASP A 73 -11.86 -17.77 -2.01
C ASP A 73 -12.43 -17.61 -3.43
N ASN A 74 -13.60 -16.99 -3.55
CA ASN A 74 -14.25 -16.75 -4.86
C ASN A 74 -13.89 -15.38 -5.45
N TYR A 75 -12.95 -14.68 -4.83
CA TYR A 75 -12.52 -13.37 -5.30
C TYR A 75 -11.07 -13.41 -5.78
N LYS A 76 -10.79 -12.59 -6.79
CA LYS A 76 -9.44 -12.39 -7.29
C LYS A 76 -8.87 -11.11 -6.68
N ILE A 77 -7.67 -11.19 -6.12
CA ILE A 77 -6.97 -10.02 -5.61
C ILE A 77 -6.44 -9.23 -6.82
N THR A 78 -6.86 -7.97 -6.94
CA THR A 78 -6.49 -7.11 -8.07
C THR A 78 -5.44 -6.07 -7.68
N ARG A 79 -5.41 -5.63 -6.43
CA ARG A 79 -4.42 -4.66 -5.95
C ARG A 79 -4.09 -4.93 -4.49
N ALA A 80 -2.86 -4.65 -4.12
CA ALA A 80 -2.40 -4.71 -2.74
C ALA A 80 -1.69 -3.40 -2.40
N ILE A 81 -2.19 -2.69 -1.40
CA ILE A 81 -1.66 -1.40 -0.99
C ILE A 81 -1.17 -1.52 0.44
N ASN A 82 0.09 -1.16 0.68
CA ASN A 82 0.65 -1.19 2.01
C ASN A 82 0.72 0.23 2.56
N VAL A 83 0.18 0.45 3.75
CA VAL A 83 0.20 1.74 4.43
C VAL A 83 0.96 1.57 5.73
N LYS A 84 2.12 2.21 5.81
CA LYS A 84 2.92 2.25 7.04
C LYS A 84 2.87 3.66 7.61
N VAL A 85 2.34 3.77 8.80
CA VAL A 85 2.37 4.97 9.62
C VAL A 85 3.03 4.59 10.93
N THR A 86 3.31 5.55 11.80
CA THR A 86 4.02 5.30 13.06
C THR A 86 3.50 4.04 13.76
N GLU A 87 4.35 3.01 13.86
CA GLU A 87 4.10 1.75 14.55
C GLU A 87 2.90 0.94 14.02
N ARG A 88 2.34 1.31 12.86
CA ARG A 88 1.23 0.58 12.25
C ARG A 88 1.61 0.14 10.84
N ASN A 89 1.23 -1.08 10.51
CA ASN A 89 1.43 -1.64 9.18
C ASN A 89 0.10 -2.22 8.70
N ILE A 90 -0.49 -1.57 7.72
CA ILE A 90 -1.83 -1.88 7.23
C ILE A 90 -1.74 -2.34 5.78
N TRP A 91 -2.47 -3.40 5.46
CA TRP A 91 -2.65 -3.81 4.07
C TRP A 91 -4.08 -3.54 3.66
N VAL A 92 -4.23 -2.90 2.50
CA VAL A 92 -5.53 -2.68 1.86
C VAL A 92 -5.54 -3.55 0.61
N VAL A 93 -6.46 -4.49 0.57
CA VAL A 93 -6.52 -5.49 -0.51
C VAL A 93 -7.80 -5.27 -1.30
N LYS A 94 -7.64 -5.00 -2.59
CA LYS A 94 -8.77 -4.84 -3.51
C LYS A 94 -8.99 -6.13 -4.26
N MET A 95 -10.27 -6.51 -4.37
CA MET A 95 -10.64 -7.80 -4.95
C MET A 95 -11.80 -7.65 -5.92
N GLU A 96 -11.87 -8.57 -6.85
CA GLU A 96 -12.96 -8.65 -7.81
C GLU A 96 -13.56 -10.05 -7.77
N GLY A 97 -14.88 -10.11 -7.56
CA GLY A 97 -15.67 -11.32 -7.69
C GLY A 97 -16.53 -11.26 -8.93
N MET A 98 -17.45 -12.20 -9.07
CA MET A 98 -18.36 -12.22 -10.22
C MET A 98 -19.36 -11.06 -10.19
N LYS A 99 -19.84 -10.70 -9.00
CA LYS A 99 -20.91 -9.70 -8.83
C LYS A 99 -20.46 -8.42 -8.15
N LYS A 100 -19.35 -8.46 -7.41
CA LYS A 100 -18.93 -7.36 -6.54
C LYS A 100 -17.45 -7.06 -6.66
N TYR A 101 -17.13 -5.81 -6.40
CA TYR A 101 -15.77 -5.38 -6.03
C TYR A 101 -15.74 -5.20 -4.53
N LEU A 102 -14.73 -5.73 -3.87
CA LEU A 102 -14.54 -5.61 -2.43
C LEU A 102 -13.18 -5.00 -2.12
N THR A 103 -13.13 -4.26 -1.03
CA THR A 103 -11.86 -3.81 -0.45
C THR A 103 -11.87 -4.21 1.02
N VAL A 104 -10.80 -4.89 1.44
CA VAL A 104 -10.62 -5.26 2.84
C VAL A 104 -9.36 -4.60 3.36
N ARG A 105 -9.37 -4.32 4.66
CA ARG A 105 -8.22 -3.81 5.39
C ARG A 105 -7.75 -4.89 6.35
N VAL A 106 -6.45 -5.17 6.32
CA VAL A 106 -5.84 -6.16 7.20
C VAL A 106 -4.79 -5.44 8.04
N GLU A 107 -4.94 -5.53 9.34
CA GLU A 107 -3.98 -4.99 10.29
C GLU A 107 -3.85 -6.00 11.42
N ASP A 108 -2.62 -6.41 11.73
CA ASP A 108 -2.32 -7.48 12.67
C ASP A 108 -3.05 -8.76 12.25
N ASP A 109 -3.88 -9.32 13.11
CA ASP A 109 -4.65 -10.54 12.79
C ASP A 109 -6.11 -10.23 12.47
N GLU A 110 -6.45 -8.96 12.25
CA GLU A 110 -7.82 -8.53 12.00
C GLU A 110 -8.01 -8.15 10.53
N MET A 111 -9.19 -8.45 10.01
CA MET A 111 -9.57 -8.15 8.64
C MET A 111 -10.99 -7.60 8.60
N ASP A 112 -11.15 -6.43 7.98
CA ASP A 112 -12.44 -5.75 7.88
C ASP A 112 -12.75 -5.40 6.43
N GLU A 113 -14.01 -5.56 6.02
CA GLU A 113 -14.47 -5.00 4.75
C GLU A 113 -14.66 -3.50 4.91
N VAL A 114 -14.00 -2.72 4.04
CA VAL A 114 -14.09 -1.25 4.08
C VAL A 114 -14.87 -0.68 2.90
N GLU A 115 -14.98 -1.44 1.80
CA GLU A 115 -15.76 -1.05 0.63
C GLU A 115 -16.39 -2.28 -0.01
N SER A 116 -17.60 -2.10 -0.54
CA SER A 116 -18.26 -3.14 -1.33
C SER A 116 -19.14 -2.46 -2.38
N PHE A 117 -18.92 -2.80 -3.64
CA PHE A 117 -19.71 -2.27 -4.75
C PHE A 117 -20.19 -3.41 -5.64
N TYR A 118 -21.44 -3.39 -6.00
CA TYR A 118 -21.94 -4.30 -7.03
C TYR A 118 -21.47 -3.83 -8.39
N LYS A 119 -21.10 -4.79 -9.23
CA LYS A 119 -20.79 -4.48 -10.62
C LYS A 119 -22.05 -4.02 -11.32
N ALA A 120 -21.89 -3.04 -12.22
CA ALA A 120 -23.01 -2.60 -13.04
C ALA A 120 -23.44 -3.73 -13.96
N GLU A 121 -24.75 -3.94 -14.10
CA GLU A 121 -25.27 -4.88 -15.08
C GLU A 121 -25.13 -4.26 -16.47
N THR A 122 -24.64 -5.06 -17.39
CA THR A 122 -24.58 -4.65 -18.79
C THR A 122 -25.81 -5.22 -19.50
N GLN A 123 -26.52 -4.36 -20.19
CA GLN A 123 -27.64 -4.77 -21.05
C GLN A 123 -27.16 -4.86 -22.48
N ASN A 124 -27.43 -5.99 -23.08
CA ASN A 124 -27.11 -6.22 -24.48
C ASN A 124 -28.29 -5.93 -25.38
#